data_a864d83f62e340ab1dd05355f99e2c2f
#
_entry.id   a864d83f62e340ab1dd05355f99e2c2f
#
_cell.length_a   1.000
_cell.length_b   1.000
_cell.length_c   1.000
_cell.angle_alpha   90.00
_cell.angle_beta   90.00
_cell.angle_gamma   90.00
#
_symmetry.space_group_name_H-M   'P 1'
#
loop_
_entity.id
_entity.type
_entity.pdbx_description
1 polymer ?
#
loop_
_entity_poly.entity_id
_entity_poly.type
_entity_poly.pdbx_seq_one_letter_code
_entity_poly.pdbx_strand_id
1 'polypeptide(L)'
;MNKPFFSVIVPLHNAENYMRMALDSVREQDFTDYELIIVCDACTDSSEKIAHEYSDLVLNVNFGRAGLSRNAALDIATGKWILFLDDDDYYLPGAFRKIADALSRMPDIDILAYGFDWKNVGAVKQNHGQVFIAVWNKAWKRSFIGNERFPDWIHSDDLGFAKKMHPRAKFGFLDEPLYYYNFMRPGSVSDKIKAGEYDNSQFPDEILADVKGYEDWLKRLF
;
A
#
# COMPACT_ATOMS: atom_id res chain seq x y z
N MET A 1 -0.93 -12.92 24.18
CA MET A 1 -1.99 -12.20 23.42
C MET A 1 -2.13 -12.85 22.07
N ASN A 2 -3.36 -13.05 21.57
CA ASN A 2 -3.55 -13.52 20.21
C ASN A 2 -3.04 -12.45 19.23
N LYS A 3 -2.33 -12.87 18.19
CA LYS A 3 -1.89 -11.95 17.13
C LYS A 3 -3.10 -11.54 16.31
N PRO A 4 -3.21 -10.26 15.88
CA PRO A 4 -4.32 -9.82 15.05
C PRO A 4 -4.32 -10.51 13.67
N PHE A 5 -5.47 -10.53 13.04
CA PHE A 5 -5.59 -11.11 11.70
C PHE A 5 -4.90 -10.20 10.66
N PHE A 6 -5.11 -8.88 10.73
CA PHE A 6 -4.44 -7.91 9.88
C PHE A 6 -3.48 -7.00 10.65
N SER A 7 -2.36 -6.63 10.01
CA SER A 7 -1.65 -5.38 10.30
C SER A 7 -1.90 -4.43 9.13
N VAL A 8 -2.56 -3.31 9.41
CA VAL A 8 -2.79 -2.25 8.42
C VAL A 8 -1.68 -1.23 8.59
N ILE A 9 -0.90 -1.01 7.53
CA ILE A 9 0.27 -0.12 7.52
C ILE A 9 -0.04 1.11 6.69
N VAL A 10 0.12 2.30 7.30
CA VAL A 10 -0.16 3.60 6.67
C VAL A 10 1.08 4.49 6.80
N PRO A 11 1.91 4.62 5.75
CA PRO A 11 2.96 5.63 5.72
C PRO A 11 2.35 7.02 5.48
N LEU A 12 2.79 8.04 6.21
CA LEU A 12 2.34 9.42 6.11
C LEU A 12 3.49 10.38 5.89
N HIS A 13 3.29 11.38 5.05
CA HIS A 13 4.16 12.55 4.95
C HIS A 13 3.34 13.82 4.69
N ASN A 14 3.21 14.68 5.71
CA ASN A 14 2.46 15.95 5.61
C ASN A 14 1.05 15.76 5.01
N ALA A 15 0.26 14.88 5.63
CA ALA A 15 -1.02 14.38 5.13
C ALA A 15 -2.25 14.95 5.89
N GLU A 16 -2.10 16.01 6.69
CA GLU A 16 -3.15 16.54 7.59
C GLU A 16 -4.48 16.81 6.90
N ASN A 17 -4.45 17.15 5.60
CA ASN A 17 -5.63 17.55 4.84
C ASN A 17 -6.46 16.35 4.29
N TYR A 18 -5.91 15.13 4.25
CA TYR A 18 -6.57 13.99 3.62
C TYR A 18 -6.46 12.66 4.38
N MET A 19 -5.48 12.50 5.29
CA MET A 19 -5.28 11.25 6.04
C MET A 19 -6.50 10.81 6.86
N ARG A 20 -7.36 11.73 7.29
CA ARG A 20 -8.57 11.36 8.04
C ARG A 20 -9.49 10.46 7.22
N MET A 21 -9.66 10.72 5.92
CA MET A 21 -10.44 9.86 5.02
C MET A 21 -9.85 8.44 4.97
N ALA A 22 -8.53 8.32 4.84
CA ALA A 22 -7.85 7.04 4.85
C ALA A 22 -8.05 6.30 6.18
N LEU A 23 -7.79 6.96 7.31
CA LEU A 23 -7.86 6.37 8.64
C LEU A 23 -9.29 6.06 9.08
N ASP A 24 -10.26 6.92 8.76
CA ASP A 24 -11.69 6.65 9.00
C ASP A 24 -12.13 5.40 8.23
N SER A 25 -11.67 5.22 6.99
CA SER A 25 -12.00 4.03 6.21
C SER A 25 -11.53 2.72 6.83
N VAL A 26 -10.46 2.74 7.63
CA VAL A 26 -9.99 1.59 8.42
C VAL A 26 -10.87 1.42 9.68
N ARG A 27 -11.16 2.50 10.39
CA ARG A 27 -11.92 2.48 11.65
C ARG A 27 -13.38 2.06 11.43
N GLU A 28 -13.95 2.40 10.28
CA GLU A 28 -15.34 2.12 9.90
C GLU A 28 -15.55 0.71 9.33
N GLN A 29 -14.49 -0.12 9.23
CA GLN A 29 -14.65 -1.51 8.81
C GLN A 29 -15.44 -2.32 9.85
N ASP A 30 -16.25 -3.24 9.35
CA ASP A 30 -17.04 -4.18 10.17
C ASP A 30 -16.23 -5.38 10.69
N PHE A 31 -14.92 -5.42 10.45
CA PHE A 31 -13.97 -6.42 10.89
C PHE A 31 -12.92 -5.77 11.79
N THR A 32 -12.85 -6.17 13.07
CA THR A 32 -12.08 -5.47 14.11
C THR A 32 -10.80 -6.19 14.56
N ASP A 33 -10.52 -7.40 14.01
CA ASP A 33 -9.31 -8.16 14.35
C ASP A 33 -8.10 -7.67 13.56
N TYR A 34 -7.70 -6.43 13.83
CA TYR A 34 -6.54 -5.79 13.22
C TYR A 34 -5.76 -4.90 14.20
N GLU A 35 -4.52 -4.64 13.88
CA GLU A 35 -3.72 -3.54 14.40
C GLU A 35 -3.52 -2.50 13.30
N LEU A 36 -3.50 -1.22 13.67
CA LEU A 36 -3.23 -0.11 12.77
C LEU A 36 -1.87 0.50 13.11
N ILE A 37 -0.91 0.43 12.19
CA ILE A 37 0.44 0.96 12.34
C ILE A 37 0.58 2.16 11.43
N ILE A 38 0.75 3.34 12.02
CA ILE A 38 0.90 4.59 11.28
C ILE A 38 2.37 5.02 11.37
N VAL A 39 2.97 5.39 10.25
CA VAL A 39 4.36 5.84 10.19
C VAL A 39 4.42 7.28 9.69
N CYS A 40 4.69 8.20 10.61
CA CYS A 40 4.90 9.61 10.29
C CYS A 40 6.35 9.82 9.85
N ASP A 41 6.57 9.97 8.54
CA ASP A 41 7.90 10.15 7.97
C ASP A 41 8.18 11.64 7.71
N ALA A 42 9.04 12.22 8.53
CA ALA A 42 9.43 13.64 8.43
C ALA A 42 8.22 14.60 8.39
N CYS A 43 7.15 14.31 9.13
CA CYS A 43 5.98 15.16 9.20
C CYS A 43 6.32 16.48 9.93
N THR A 44 5.90 17.60 9.34
CA THR A 44 6.08 18.97 9.88
C THR A 44 4.77 19.70 10.10
N ASP A 45 3.64 19.07 9.69
CA ASP A 45 2.28 19.53 9.88
C ASP A 45 1.60 18.82 11.07
N SER A 46 0.26 18.86 11.14
CA SER A 46 -0.50 18.20 12.22
C SER A 46 -0.67 16.69 12.05
N SER A 47 -0.06 16.07 11.05
CA SER A 47 -0.27 14.63 10.73
C SER A 47 0.04 13.72 11.92
N GLU A 48 1.16 13.94 12.64
CA GLU A 48 1.52 13.13 13.80
C GLU A 48 0.45 13.22 14.91
N LYS A 49 0.00 14.43 15.20
CA LYS A 49 -1.06 14.65 16.21
C LYS A 49 -2.35 13.92 15.82
N ILE A 50 -2.74 14.00 14.54
CA ILE A 50 -3.92 13.32 14.03
C ILE A 50 -3.73 11.80 14.11
N ALA A 51 -2.55 11.27 13.74
CA ALA A 51 -2.27 9.83 13.80
C ALA A 51 -2.54 9.22 15.19
N HIS A 52 -2.15 9.92 16.26
CA HIS A 52 -2.40 9.50 17.64
C HIS A 52 -3.89 9.49 18.04
N GLU A 53 -4.78 10.15 17.30
CA GLU A 53 -6.23 10.03 17.51
C GLU A 53 -6.78 8.67 17.01
N TYR A 54 -6.02 7.95 16.14
CA TYR A 54 -6.43 6.72 15.49
C TYR A 54 -5.71 5.47 15.98
N SER A 55 -4.47 5.58 16.41
CA SER A 55 -3.66 4.43 16.83
C SER A 55 -2.66 4.80 17.93
N ASP A 56 -2.39 3.82 18.82
CA ASP A 56 -1.27 3.87 19.75
C ASP A 56 0.05 3.42 19.11
N LEU A 57 -0.02 2.75 17.94
CA LEU A 57 1.15 2.28 17.18
C LEU A 57 1.54 3.33 16.12
N VAL A 58 2.05 4.46 16.58
CA VAL A 58 2.56 5.53 15.72
C VAL A 58 4.09 5.55 15.79
N LEU A 59 4.74 5.41 14.64
CA LEU A 59 6.19 5.52 14.49
C LEU A 59 6.54 6.89 13.91
N ASN A 60 7.52 7.56 14.50
CA ASN A 60 8.10 8.80 13.96
C ASN A 60 9.47 8.50 13.39
N VAL A 61 9.63 8.73 12.09
CA VAL A 61 10.86 8.46 11.35
C VAL A 61 11.24 9.67 10.47
N ASN A 62 12.41 9.65 9.89
CA ASN A 62 12.89 10.71 9.01
C ASN A 62 13.65 10.10 7.84
N PHE A 63 12.96 9.33 7.01
CA PHE A 63 13.54 8.66 5.83
C PHE A 63 13.28 9.45 4.54
N GLY A 64 12.14 10.13 4.44
CA GLY A 64 11.65 10.74 3.20
C GLY A 64 11.42 9.70 2.09
N ARG A 65 11.03 8.49 2.46
CA ARG A 65 10.91 7.32 1.57
C ARG A 65 9.77 6.42 2.03
N ALA A 66 8.70 6.33 1.25
CA ALA A 66 7.55 5.51 1.60
C ALA A 66 7.91 4.03 1.82
N GLY A 67 8.81 3.47 1.00
CA GLY A 67 9.29 2.09 1.17
C GLY A 67 9.99 1.86 2.49
N LEU A 68 10.84 2.78 2.95
CA LEU A 68 11.52 2.66 4.25
C LEU A 68 10.54 2.82 5.41
N SER A 69 9.54 3.69 5.27
CA SER A 69 8.46 3.84 6.25
C SER A 69 7.63 2.56 6.36
N ARG A 70 7.29 1.92 5.23
CA ARG A 70 6.65 0.60 5.22
C ARG A 70 7.53 -0.47 5.87
N ASN A 71 8.86 -0.44 5.66
CA ASN A 71 9.81 -1.36 6.30
C ASN A 71 9.81 -1.22 7.82
N ALA A 72 9.84 0.00 8.35
CA ALA A 72 9.79 0.23 9.80
C ALA A 72 8.50 -0.34 10.42
N ALA A 73 7.37 -0.21 9.74
CA ALA A 73 6.12 -0.83 10.17
C ALA A 73 6.14 -2.36 10.07
N LEU A 74 6.72 -2.92 9.01
CA LEU A 74 6.88 -4.38 8.85
C LEU A 74 7.70 -5.00 9.98
N ASP A 75 8.67 -4.28 10.53
CA ASP A 75 9.53 -4.76 11.61
C ASP A 75 8.77 -4.97 12.94
N ILE A 76 7.68 -4.23 13.15
CA ILE A 76 6.86 -4.33 14.36
C ILE A 76 5.50 -5.03 14.11
N ALA A 77 5.10 -5.22 12.86
CA ALA A 77 3.83 -5.84 12.50
C ALA A 77 3.73 -7.28 13.03
N THR A 78 2.62 -7.59 13.71
CA THR A 78 2.38 -8.90 14.33
C THR A 78 1.27 -9.69 13.65
N GLY A 79 0.42 -9.03 12.85
CA GLY A 79 -0.72 -9.62 12.17
C GLY A 79 -0.34 -10.78 11.24
N LYS A 80 -1.31 -11.65 11.00
CA LYS A 80 -1.13 -12.78 10.07
C LYS A 80 -0.96 -12.31 8.62
N TRP A 81 -1.69 -11.26 8.25
CA TRP A 81 -1.71 -10.66 6.92
C TRP A 81 -1.42 -9.16 7.02
N ILE A 82 -0.65 -8.67 6.05
CA ILE A 82 -0.31 -7.24 5.94
C ILE A 82 -1.20 -6.61 4.88
N LEU A 83 -1.81 -5.49 5.21
CA LEU A 83 -2.52 -4.59 4.32
C LEU A 83 -1.77 -3.26 4.28
N PHE A 84 -1.54 -2.71 3.10
CA PHE A 84 -1.00 -1.37 2.93
C PHE A 84 -2.11 -0.41 2.54
N LEU A 85 -2.05 0.82 3.06
CA LEU A 85 -2.97 1.91 2.73
C LEU A 85 -2.16 3.18 2.54
N ASP A 86 -2.26 3.80 1.39
CA ASP A 86 -1.65 5.09 1.15
C ASP A 86 -2.51 6.20 1.79
N ASP A 87 -1.89 7.29 2.24
CA ASP A 87 -2.49 8.30 3.10
C ASP A 87 -3.57 9.16 2.42
N ASP A 88 -3.69 9.07 1.10
CA ASP A 88 -4.67 9.78 0.27
C ASP A 88 -5.71 8.86 -0.41
N ASP A 89 -5.67 7.55 -0.09
CA ASP A 89 -6.58 6.52 -0.58
C ASP A 89 -7.53 6.04 0.53
N TYR A 90 -8.43 5.08 0.24
CA TYR A 90 -9.27 4.47 1.27
C TYR A 90 -9.78 3.08 0.91
N TYR A 91 -10.06 2.27 1.94
CA TYR A 91 -10.76 1.00 1.80
C TYR A 91 -12.26 1.22 1.63
N LEU A 92 -12.89 0.48 0.73
CA LEU A 92 -14.33 0.50 0.56
C LEU A 92 -15.04 -0.20 1.75
N PRO A 93 -16.31 0.15 2.05
CA PRO A 93 -17.05 -0.48 3.16
C PRO A 93 -17.11 -1.99 3.05
N GLY A 94 -16.84 -2.71 4.16
CA GLY A 94 -16.84 -4.16 4.23
C GLY A 94 -15.64 -4.85 3.58
N ALA A 95 -14.62 -4.10 3.16
CA ALA A 95 -13.43 -4.64 2.49
C ALA A 95 -12.71 -5.66 3.38
N PHE A 96 -12.48 -5.36 4.66
CA PHE A 96 -11.73 -6.26 5.55
C PHE A 96 -12.45 -7.60 5.76
N ARG A 97 -13.76 -7.58 5.91
CA ARG A 97 -14.57 -8.81 6.03
C ARG A 97 -14.45 -9.67 4.77
N LYS A 98 -14.61 -9.06 3.60
CA LYS A 98 -14.51 -9.77 2.32
C LYS A 98 -13.12 -10.33 2.09
N ILE A 99 -12.06 -9.59 2.43
CA ILE A 99 -10.67 -10.06 2.37
C ILE A 99 -10.49 -11.26 3.32
N ALA A 100 -10.91 -11.15 4.58
CA ALA A 100 -10.78 -12.23 5.58
C ALA A 100 -11.53 -13.51 5.14
N ASP A 101 -12.74 -13.37 4.63
CA ASP A 101 -13.54 -14.48 4.13
C ASP A 101 -12.88 -15.14 2.91
N ALA A 102 -12.33 -14.37 1.99
CA ALA A 102 -11.59 -14.90 0.83
C ALA A 102 -10.32 -15.67 1.28
N LEU A 103 -9.56 -15.10 2.22
CA LEU A 103 -8.35 -15.72 2.77
C LEU A 103 -8.66 -17.01 3.54
N SER A 104 -9.81 -17.11 4.19
CA SER A 104 -10.24 -18.33 4.88
C SER A 104 -10.54 -19.48 3.91
N ARG A 105 -11.03 -19.16 2.70
CA ARG A 105 -11.30 -20.12 1.63
C ARG A 105 -10.07 -20.53 0.82
N MET A 106 -8.98 -19.77 0.93
CA MET A 106 -7.74 -19.96 0.18
C MET A 106 -6.52 -20.05 1.12
N PRO A 107 -6.41 -21.07 1.99
CA PRO A 107 -5.40 -21.12 3.05
C PRO A 107 -3.95 -21.21 2.55
N ASP A 108 -3.75 -21.72 1.33
CA ASP A 108 -2.43 -22.03 0.76
C ASP A 108 -1.82 -20.89 -0.06
N ILE A 109 -2.50 -19.74 -0.17
CA ILE A 109 -1.97 -18.60 -0.90
C ILE A 109 -1.00 -17.78 -0.05
N ASP A 110 -0.16 -17.01 -0.73
CA ASP A 110 0.80 -16.09 -0.14
C ASP A 110 0.36 -14.63 -0.30
N ILE A 111 -0.36 -14.34 -1.39
CA ILE A 111 -0.89 -13.02 -1.72
C ILE A 111 -2.33 -13.17 -2.21
N LEU A 112 -3.25 -12.40 -1.64
CA LEU A 112 -4.58 -12.19 -2.21
C LEU A 112 -4.59 -10.83 -2.92
N ALA A 113 -4.75 -10.82 -4.23
CA ALA A 113 -4.96 -9.61 -5.01
C ALA A 113 -6.45 -9.35 -5.18
N TYR A 114 -6.88 -8.13 -4.94
CA TYR A 114 -8.28 -7.71 -5.07
C TYR A 114 -8.45 -6.52 -6.01
N GLY A 115 -9.65 -6.36 -6.56
CA GLY A 115 -10.02 -5.22 -7.38
C GLY A 115 -9.96 -3.91 -6.61
N PHE A 116 -9.89 -2.82 -7.35
CA PHE A 116 -9.93 -1.47 -6.80
C PHE A 116 -10.73 -0.54 -7.72
N ASP A 117 -11.25 0.51 -7.14
CA ASP A 117 -11.91 1.57 -7.88
C ASP A 117 -10.90 2.70 -8.12
N TRP A 118 -10.67 3.02 -9.38
CA TRP A 118 -9.68 4.00 -9.78
C TRP A 118 -10.38 5.32 -10.11
N LYS A 119 -10.03 6.36 -9.41
CA LYS A 119 -10.57 7.71 -9.64
C LYS A 119 -10.58 8.05 -11.12
N ASN A 120 -11.77 8.43 -11.62
CA ASN A 120 -12.05 8.79 -13.02
C ASN A 120 -11.88 7.68 -14.07
N VAL A 121 -11.53 6.45 -13.66
CA VAL A 121 -11.38 5.29 -14.56
C VAL A 121 -12.44 4.22 -14.27
N GLY A 122 -12.79 4.05 -12.99
CA GLY A 122 -13.75 3.05 -12.52
C GLY A 122 -13.09 1.77 -12.03
N ALA A 123 -13.90 0.72 -11.86
CA ALA A 123 -13.46 -0.53 -11.25
C ALA A 123 -12.43 -1.29 -12.09
N VAL A 124 -11.30 -1.63 -11.47
CA VAL A 124 -10.20 -2.42 -12.04
C VAL A 124 -10.15 -3.78 -11.38
N LYS A 125 -10.28 -4.83 -12.19
CA LYS A 125 -10.26 -6.22 -11.75
C LYS A 125 -8.84 -6.78 -11.73
N GLN A 126 -8.60 -7.72 -10.83
CA GLN A 126 -7.33 -8.46 -10.74
C GLN A 126 -7.55 -9.93 -11.11
N ASN A 127 -6.66 -10.50 -11.90
CA ASN A 127 -6.72 -11.90 -12.31
C ASN A 127 -5.33 -12.47 -12.63
N HIS A 128 -5.25 -13.78 -12.94
CA HIS A 128 -3.98 -14.47 -13.22
C HIS A 128 -3.15 -13.89 -14.38
N GLY A 129 -3.78 -13.21 -15.33
CA GLY A 129 -3.11 -12.61 -16.49
C GLY A 129 -2.66 -11.17 -16.28
N GLN A 130 -3.16 -10.50 -15.21
CA GLN A 130 -2.93 -9.08 -15.01
C GLN A 130 -2.97 -8.73 -13.52
N VAL A 131 -1.81 -8.75 -12.87
CA VAL A 131 -1.64 -8.33 -11.48
C VAL A 131 -1.05 -6.93 -11.46
N PHE A 132 -1.80 -5.98 -10.93
CA PHE A 132 -1.31 -4.61 -10.77
C PHE A 132 -0.13 -4.59 -9.79
N ILE A 133 0.86 -3.75 -10.07
CA ILE A 133 2.14 -3.81 -9.37
C ILE A 133 2.10 -3.23 -7.94
N ALA A 134 1.16 -2.31 -7.68
CA ALA A 134 1.02 -1.67 -6.38
C ALA A 134 0.85 -2.67 -5.24
N VAL A 135 1.25 -2.29 -4.04
CA VAL A 135 1.16 -3.16 -2.85
C VAL A 135 -0.17 -3.03 -2.12
N TRP A 136 -0.87 -1.91 -2.27
CA TRP A 136 -2.08 -1.56 -1.53
C TRP A 136 -3.35 -2.33 -1.95
N ASN A 137 -3.41 -2.88 -3.16
CA ASN A 137 -4.53 -3.73 -3.60
C ASN A 137 -4.30 -5.22 -3.33
N LYS A 138 -3.56 -5.53 -2.27
CA LYS A 138 -3.20 -6.90 -1.90
C LYS A 138 -3.18 -7.11 -0.40
N ALA A 139 -3.59 -8.32 0.02
CA ALA A 139 -3.28 -8.83 1.34
C ALA A 139 -2.07 -9.76 1.24
N TRP A 140 -1.02 -9.44 1.98
CA TRP A 140 0.26 -10.13 1.94
C TRP A 140 0.42 -11.01 3.18
N LYS A 141 0.66 -12.30 3.00
CA LYS A 141 0.93 -13.20 4.13
C LYS A 141 2.25 -12.78 4.80
N ARG A 142 2.20 -12.37 6.07
CA ARG A 142 3.39 -11.86 6.77
C ARG A 142 4.54 -12.87 6.80
N SER A 143 4.25 -14.17 6.98
CA SER A 143 5.28 -15.22 6.95
C SER A 143 5.91 -15.42 5.56
N PHE A 144 5.21 -15.06 4.48
CA PHE A 144 5.75 -15.07 3.12
C PHE A 144 6.65 -13.85 2.86
N ILE A 145 6.28 -12.67 3.37
CA ILE A 145 7.16 -11.50 3.33
C ILE A 145 8.48 -11.84 4.06
N GLY A 146 8.41 -12.42 5.26
CA GLY A 146 9.61 -12.79 6.02
C GLY A 146 10.53 -11.60 6.25
N ASN A 147 11.77 -11.71 5.83
CA ASN A 147 12.80 -10.68 5.95
C ASN A 147 12.93 -9.78 4.70
N GLU A 148 12.06 -9.96 3.71
CA GLU A 148 12.09 -9.08 2.53
C GLU A 148 11.62 -7.69 2.88
N ARG A 149 12.26 -6.70 2.26
CA ARG A 149 12.01 -5.28 2.50
C ARG A 149 11.91 -4.53 1.19
N PHE A 150 11.17 -3.43 1.21
CA PHE A 150 11.13 -2.45 0.13
C PHE A 150 12.54 -1.89 -0.10
N PRO A 151 12.91 -1.60 -1.35
CA PRO A 151 14.17 -0.95 -1.66
C PRO A 151 14.18 0.51 -1.16
N ASP A 152 15.38 1.05 -0.91
CA ASP A 152 15.59 2.46 -0.60
C ASP A 152 15.57 3.30 -1.88
N TRP A 153 14.37 3.44 -2.46
CA TRP A 153 14.15 4.24 -3.66
C TRP A 153 13.27 5.46 -3.35
N ILE A 154 13.47 6.54 -4.09
CA ILE A 154 12.71 7.78 -3.89
C ILE A 154 11.24 7.64 -4.32
N HIS A 155 10.97 6.77 -5.31
CA HIS A 155 9.63 6.39 -5.76
C HIS A 155 9.67 4.98 -6.37
N SER A 156 8.52 4.43 -6.78
CA SER A 156 8.42 3.10 -7.41
C SER A 156 8.98 1.95 -6.56
N ASP A 157 9.03 2.13 -5.25
CA ASP A 157 9.43 1.11 -4.27
C ASP A 157 8.51 -0.13 -4.34
N ASP A 158 7.25 0.04 -4.68
CA ASP A 158 6.27 -1.01 -4.96
C ASP A 158 6.73 -1.93 -6.10
N LEU A 159 7.25 -1.35 -7.19
CA LEU A 159 7.80 -2.09 -8.32
C LEU A 159 8.96 -2.98 -7.89
N GLY A 160 9.91 -2.42 -7.13
CA GLY A 160 11.07 -3.17 -6.64
C GLY A 160 10.67 -4.30 -5.68
N PHE A 161 9.71 -4.05 -4.79
CA PHE A 161 9.19 -5.06 -3.88
C PHE A 161 8.39 -6.14 -4.63
N ALA A 162 7.49 -5.74 -5.53
CA ALA A 162 6.70 -6.68 -6.32
C ALA A 162 7.57 -7.58 -7.21
N LYS A 163 8.60 -7.07 -7.86
CA LYS A 163 9.53 -7.88 -8.68
C LYS A 163 10.23 -8.98 -7.88
N LYS A 164 10.53 -8.75 -6.62
CA LYS A 164 11.08 -9.79 -5.74
C LYS A 164 10.05 -10.81 -5.30
N MET A 165 8.83 -10.35 -5.02
CA MET A 165 7.81 -11.15 -4.34
C MET A 165 6.92 -11.94 -5.30
N HIS A 166 6.41 -11.30 -6.36
CA HIS A 166 5.43 -11.89 -7.25
C HIS A 166 5.88 -13.22 -7.91
N PRO A 167 7.13 -13.36 -8.43
CA PRO A 167 7.53 -14.58 -9.13
C PRO A 167 7.50 -15.86 -8.28
N ARG A 168 7.55 -15.72 -6.95
CA ARG A 168 7.59 -16.84 -6.01
C ARG A 168 6.30 -17.02 -5.21
N ALA A 169 5.30 -16.15 -5.44
CA ALA A 169 4.07 -16.14 -4.68
C ALA A 169 3.00 -17.05 -5.28
N LYS A 170 2.24 -17.71 -4.41
CA LYS A 170 0.95 -18.30 -4.76
C LYS A 170 -0.14 -17.25 -4.61
N PHE A 171 -0.72 -16.85 -5.73
CA PHE A 171 -1.78 -15.84 -5.75
C PHE A 171 -3.17 -16.44 -5.56
N GLY A 172 -4.00 -15.74 -4.77
CA GLY A 172 -5.45 -15.79 -4.84
C GLY A 172 -5.99 -14.48 -5.43
N PHE A 173 -7.22 -14.52 -5.95
CA PHE A 173 -7.86 -13.37 -6.57
C PHE A 173 -9.27 -13.18 -6.04
N LEU A 174 -9.63 -11.92 -5.78
CA LEU A 174 -10.97 -11.49 -5.45
C LEU A 174 -11.38 -10.39 -6.44
N ASP A 175 -12.26 -10.76 -7.37
CA ASP A 175 -12.68 -9.89 -8.48
C ASP A 175 -13.76 -8.88 -8.02
N GLU A 176 -13.45 -8.14 -6.99
CA GLU A 176 -14.34 -7.15 -6.37
C GLU A 176 -13.51 -5.92 -5.98
N PRO A 177 -13.94 -4.69 -6.29
CA PRO A 177 -13.26 -3.50 -5.84
C PRO A 177 -13.41 -3.35 -4.32
N LEU A 178 -12.28 -3.31 -3.61
CA LEU A 178 -12.22 -3.18 -2.15
C LEU A 178 -11.41 -1.98 -1.69
N TYR A 179 -10.80 -1.27 -2.62
CA TYR A 179 -9.90 -0.15 -2.38
C TYR A 179 -10.24 0.97 -3.37
N TYR A 180 -10.19 2.23 -2.94
CA TYR A 180 -10.32 3.38 -3.81
C TYR A 180 -8.97 4.05 -3.98
N TYR A 181 -8.50 4.14 -5.21
CA TYR A 181 -7.25 4.77 -5.59
C TYR A 181 -7.47 6.21 -6.05
N ASN A 182 -7.06 7.19 -5.24
CA ASN A 182 -7.18 8.62 -5.50
C ASN A 182 -6.05 9.15 -6.41
N PHE A 183 -5.92 8.54 -7.57
CA PHE A 183 -4.85 8.77 -8.52
C PHE A 183 -4.71 10.22 -8.97
N MET A 184 -3.47 10.67 -9.15
CA MET A 184 -3.13 12.02 -9.64
C MET A 184 -3.68 13.14 -8.75
N ARG A 185 -3.66 12.93 -7.43
CA ARG A 185 -3.87 14.04 -6.50
C ARG A 185 -2.74 15.07 -6.73
N PRO A 186 -3.05 16.38 -6.80
CA PRO A 186 -2.04 17.41 -6.94
C PRO A 186 -0.92 17.27 -5.90
N GLY A 187 0.34 17.24 -6.34
CA GLY A 187 1.53 17.05 -5.51
C GLY A 187 1.80 15.60 -5.06
N SER A 188 1.01 14.61 -5.49
CA SER A 188 1.31 13.19 -5.27
C SER A 188 2.56 12.75 -6.04
N VAL A 189 3.12 11.58 -5.66
CA VAL A 189 4.25 10.96 -6.38
C VAL A 189 3.92 10.77 -7.86
N SER A 190 2.73 10.27 -8.18
CA SER A 190 2.28 10.06 -9.57
C SER A 190 2.17 11.37 -10.35
N ASP A 191 1.70 12.46 -9.71
CA ASP A 191 1.63 13.79 -10.30
C ASP A 191 3.04 14.34 -10.62
N LYS A 192 3.97 14.21 -9.68
CA LYS A 192 5.38 14.60 -9.85
C LYS A 192 6.12 13.77 -10.89
N ILE A 193 5.87 12.45 -10.96
CA ILE A 193 6.43 11.60 -12.02
C ILE A 193 5.95 12.09 -13.39
N LYS A 194 4.66 12.37 -13.53
CA LYS A 194 4.10 12.91 -14.79
C LYS A 194 4.73 14.25 -15.17
N ALA A 195 5.01 15.10 -14.19
CA ALA A 195 5.70 16.38 -14.39
C ALA A 195 7.19 16.24 -14.73
N GLY A 196 7.77 15.05 -14.59
CA GLY A 196 9.20 14.80 -14.82
C GLY A 196 10.11 15.33 -13.72
N GLU A 197 9.60 15.43 -12.49
CA GLU A 197 10.33 16.03 -11.36
C GLU A 197 11.30 15.07 -10.67
N TYR A 198 11.34 13.77 -11.06
CA TYR A 198 12.21 12.78 -10.44
C TYR A 198 13.42 12.42 -11.31
N ASP A 199 14.57 12.27 -10.64
CA ASP A 199 15.79 11.71 -11.20
C ASP A 199 15.77 10.18 -11.09
N ASN A 200 15.84 9.50 -12.22
CA ASN A 200 15.83 8.05 -12.30
C ASN A 200 17.22 7.40 -12.25
N SER A 201 18.29 8.18 -12.12
CA SER A 201 19.67 7.67 -12.09
C SER A 201 19.96 6.73 -10.90
N GLN A 202 19.09 6.73 -9.89
CA GLN A 202 19.16 5.89 -8.70
C GLN A 202 18.74 4.42 -8.93
N PHE A 203 18.03 4.14 -10.05
CA PHE A 203 17.52 2.79 -10.29
C PHE A 203 18.58 1.89 -10.92
N PRO A 204 18.67 0.62 -10.51
CA PRO A 204 19.46 -0.38 -11.22
C PRO A 204 19.02 -0.50 -12.70
N ASP A 205 19.97 -0.74 -13.60
CA ASP A 205 19.68 -0.85 -15.05
C ASP A 205 18.58 -1.86 -15.36
N GLU A 206 18.51 -2.97 -14.64
CA GLU A 206 17.50 -4.03 -14.77
C GLU A 206 16.08 -3.58 -14.41
N ILE A 207 15.95 -2.49 -13.64
CA ILE A 207 14.68 -1.90 -13.21
C ILE A 207 14.32 -0.67 -14.01
N LEU A 208 15.32 0.04 -14.53
CA LEU A 208 15.15 1.34 -15.20
C LEU A 208 14.20 1.27 -16.40
N ALA A 209 14.20 0.17 -17.15
CA ALA A 209 13.28 -0.01 -18.27
C ALA A 209 11.81 -0.08 -17.81
N ASP A 210 11.54 -0.73 -16.69
CA ASP A 210 10.18 -0.85 -16.13
C ASP A 210 9.71 0.47 -15.52
N VAL A 211 10.60 1.19 -14.83
CA VAL A 211 10.30 2.54 -14.29
C VAL A 211 9.94 3.48 -15.44
N LYS A 212 10.76 3.53 -16.48
CA LYS A 212 10.46 4.33 -17.69
C LYS A 212 9.16 3.89 -18.36
N GLY A 213 8.91 2.59 -18.46
CA GLY A 213 7.66 2.06 -19.00
C GLY A 213 6.43 2.51 -18.21
N TYR A 214 6.52 2.54 -16.88
CA TYR A 214 5.48 3.07 -16.00
C TYR A 214 5.28 4.57 -16.18
N GLU A 215 6.36 5.35 -16.25
CA GLU A 215 6.31 6.81 -16.50
C GLU A 215 5.68 7.12 -17.87
N ASP A 216 6.08 6.41 -18.93
CA ASP A 216 5.54 6.59 -20.27
C ASP A 216 4.05 6.19 -20.33
N TRP A 217 3.65 5.18 -19.57
CA TRP A 217 2.26 4.80 -19.41
C TRP A 217 1.47 5.89 -18.70
N LEU A 218 1.97 6.43 -17.58
CA LEU A 218 1.36 7.56 -16.88
C LEU A 218 1.15 8.77 -17.79
N LYS A 219 2.16 9.14 -18.59
CA LYS A 219 2.07 10.27 -19.54
C LYS A 219 1.05 10.06 -20.64
N ARG A 220 0.73 8.81 -20.99
CA ARG A 220 -0.26 8.49 -22.04
C ARG A 220 -1.70 8.43 -21.53
N LEU A 221 -1.91 8.29 -20.23
CA LEU A 221 -3.26 8.24 -19.65
C LEU A 221 -3.99 9.59 -19.66
N PHE A 222 -3.26 10.68 -19.86
CA PHE A 222 -3.74 12.08 -19.81
C PHE A 222 -3.04 12.96 -20.84
#